data_ea6282508e0ef46f9164819a02d51ab1
#
_entry.id   ea6282508e0ef46f9164819a02d51ab1
#
_cell.length_a   1.000
_cell.length_b   1.000
_cell.length_c   1.000
_cell.angle_alpha   90.00
_cell.angle_beta   90.00
_cell.angle_gamma   90.00
#
_symmetry.space_group_name_H-M   'P 1'
#
loop_
_entity.id
_entity.type
_entity.pdbx_description
1 polymer ?
#
loop_
_entity_poly.entity_id
_entity_poly.type
_entity_poly.pdbx_seq_one_letter_code
_entity_poly.pdbx_strand_id
1 'polypeptide(L)'
;IIENDYRILMKEYDVSKNKFSNVLTKFELAVILGKRATQIASGAHTSIEYKPGMTLLQIVEEELEQRKTPYMIKRTVGNYSEFWRLDDMEINL
;
A
#
# COMPACT_ATOMS: atom_id res chain seq x y z
N ILE A 1 4.06 6.47 7.10
CA ILE A 1 4.94 6.69 5.93
C ILE A 1 4.86 5.48 5.01
N ILE A 2 4.83 5.74 3.73
CA ILE A 2 4.75 4.72 2.69
C ILE A 2 6.12 4.58 2.05
N GLU A 3 6.64 3.35 2.00
CA GLU A 3 7.92 3.02 1.39
C GLU A 3 7.70 2.30 0.05
N ASN A 4 8.47 2.69 -0.96
CA ASN A 4 8.39 2.11 -2.30
C ASN A 4 9.44 1.02 -2.53
N ASP A 5 10.62 1.18 -1.95
CA ASP A 5 11.73 0.26 -2.16
C ASP A 5 11.75 -0.82 -1.09
N TYR A 6 10.80 -1.74 -1.21
CA TYR A 6 10.64 -2.80 -0.23
C TYR A 6 11.56 -4.00 -0.44
N ARG A 7 12.32 -4.07 -1.54
CA ARG A 7 13.25 -5.18 -1.79
C ARG A 7 14.33 -5.27 -0.74
N ILE A 8 14.83 -4.11 -0.29
CA ILE A 8 15.84 -4.04 0.77
C ILE A 8 15.19 -4.41 2.10
N LEU A 9 13.97 -3.93 2.36
CA LEU A 9 13.25 -4.16 3.60
C LEU A 9 12.81 -5.60 3.77
N MET A 10 12.53 -6.31 2.68
CA MET A 10 12.07 -7.71 2.72
C MET A 10 13.08 -8.67 3.31
N LYS A 11 14.37 -8.35 3.27
CA LYS A 11 15.41 -9.21 3.86
C LYS A 11 15.28 -9.35 5.37
N GLU A 12 14.79 -8.32 6.03
CA GLU A 12 14.64 -8.26 7.49
C GLU A 12 13.18 -8.27 7.93
N TYR A 13 12.27 -8.42 6.98
CA TYR A 13 10.85 -8.36 7.27
C TYR A 13 10.40 -9.57 8.06
N ASP A 14 9.79 -9.32 9.21
CA ASP A 14 9.19 -10.35 10.04
C ASP A 14 7.94 -9.76 10.70
N VAL A 15 6.78 -10.08 10.13
CA VAL A 15 5.49 -9.54 10.60
C VAL A 15 5.17 -9.98 12.02
N SER A 16 5.69 -11.14 12.46
CA SER A 16 5.43 -11.64 13.81
C SER A 16 6.02 -10.73 14.91
N LYS A 17 6.99 -9.90 14.57
CA LYS A 17 7.60 -8.94 15.49
C LYS A 17 6.85 -7.62 15.57
N ASN A 18 5.89 -7.38 14.70
CA ASN A 18 5.13 -6.14 14.68
C ASN A 18 4.15 -6.09 15.85
N LYS A 19 4.04 -4.91 16.44
CA LYS A 19 3.24 -4.67 17.66
C LYS A 19 1.95 -3.90 17.39
N PHE A 20 1.87 -3.18 16.26
CA PHE A 20 0.67 -2.42 15.92
C PHE A 20 -0.38 -3.33 15.31
N SER A 21 -1.62 -2.82 15.27
CA SER A 21 -2.72 -3.52 14.62
C SER A 21 -2.44 -3.71 13.13
N ASN A 22 -2.85 -4.86 12.58
CA ASN A 22 -2.73 -5.15 11.16
C ASN A 22 -3.81 -4.47 10.31
N VAL A 23 -4.67 -3.65 10.91
CA VAL A 23 -5.72 -2.93 10.17
C VAL A 23 -5.15 -1.66 9.57
N LEU A 24 -5.33 -1.48 8.27
CA LEU A 24 -4.97 -0.25 7.58
C LEU A 24 -5.94 0.85 7.99
N THR A 25 -5.41 1.96 8.52
CA THR A 25 -6.26 3.07 8.96
C THR A 25 -6.85 3.82 7.76
N LYS A 26 -7.95 4.54 7.99
CA LYS A 26 -8.56 5.38 6.94
C LYS A 26 -7.60 6.43 6.41
N PHE A 27 -6.76 6.99 7.27
CA PHE A 27 -5.74 7.95 6.88
C PHE A 27 -4.69 7.32 5.98
N GLU A 28 -4.17 6.16 6.37
CA GLU A 28 -3.21 5.41 5.57
C GLU A 28 -3.79 5.03 4.21
N LEU A 29 -5.04 4.57 4.20
CA LEU A 29 -5.75 4.23 2.97
C LEU A 29 -5.85 5.43 2.02
N ALA A 30 -6.25 6.59 2.54
CA ALA A 30 -6.37 7.80 1.73
C ALA A 30 -5.03 8.21 1.11
N VAL A 31 -3.95 8.12 1.89
CA VAL A 31 -2.59 8.46 1.41
C VAL A 31 -2.15 7.49 0.31
N ILE A 32 -2.39 6.19 0.49
CA ILE A 32 -2.03 5.18 -0.52
C ILE A 32 -2.79 5.42 -1.83
N LEU A 33 -4.10 5.59 -1.75
CA LEU A 33 -4.93 5.80 -2.94
C LEU A 33 -4.52 7.07 -3.67
N GLY A 34 -4.30 8.18 -2.96
CA GLY A 34 -3.90 9.44 -3.55
C GLY A 34 -2.52 9.36 -4.22
N LYS A 35 -1.56 8.77 -3.54
CA LYS A 35 -0.19 8.63 -4.06
C LYS A 35 -0.16 7.73 -5.29
N ARG A 36 -0.86 6.59 -5.24
CA ARG A 36 -0.90 5.67 -6.37
C ARG A 36 -1.63 6.25 -7.56
N ALA A 37 -2.73 6.96 -7.33
CA ALA A 37 -3.46 7.66 -8.39
C ALA A 37 -2.57 8.66 -9.12
N THR A 38 -1.78 9.44 -8.39
CA THR A 38 -0.83 10.39 -8.96
C THR A 38 0.21 9.68 -9.82
N GLN A 39 0.75 8.55 -9.35
CA GLN A 39 1.73 7.77 -10.10
C GLN A 39 1.16 7.23 -11.40
N ILE A 40 -0.04 6.66 -11.37
CA ILE A 40 -0.68 6.10 -12.56
C ILE A 40 -1.03 7.21 -13.55
N ALA A 41 -1.52 8.35 -13.07
CA ALA A 41 -1.79 9.52 -13.90
C ALA A 41 -0.52 10.04 -14.59
N SER A 42 0.65 9.84 -14.00
CA SER A 42 1.95 10.22 -14.54
C SER A 42 2.59 9.13 -15.42
N GLY A 43 1.88 8.04 -15.70
CA GLY A 43 2.32 7.01 -16.63
C GLY A 43 2.86 5.73 -16.00
N ALA A 44 2.73 5.55 -14.68
CA ALA A 44 3.15 4.30 -14.04
C ALA A 44 2.30 3.14 -14.53
N HIS A 45 2.93 1.97 -14.69
CA HIS A 45 2.24 0.76 -15.09
C HIS A 45 1.44 0.16 -13.94
N THR A 46 0.29 -0.42 -14.29
CA THR A 46 -0.50 -1.22 -13.35
C THR A 46 -0.74 -2.60 -13.96
N SER A 47 -0.80 -3.62 -13.10
CA SER A 47 -1.14 -4.97 -13.50
C SER A 47 -2.65 -5.22 -13.57
N ILE A 48 -3.46 -4.21 -13.23
CA ILE A 48 -4.91 -4.29 -13.31
C ILE A 48 -5.36 -4.13 -14.75
N GLU A 49 -6.29 -4.99 -15.16
CA GLU A 49 -6.90 -4.91 -16.48
C GLU A 49 -7.87 -3.73 -16.54
N TYR A 50 -7.64 -2.83 -17.49
CA TYR A 50 -8.52 -1.69 -17.68
C TYR A 50 -9.80 -2.14 -18.40
N LYS A 51 -10.92 -1.72 -17.84
CA LYS A 51 -12.23 -1.89 -18.47
C LYS A 51 -12.75 -0.51 -18.93
N PRO A 52 -13.48 -0.45 -20.06
CA PRO A 52 -14.08 0.82 -20.48
C PRO A 52 -14.93 1.44 -19.37
N GLY A 53 -14.76 2.73 -19.15
CA GLY A 53 -15.52 3.47 -18.15
C GLY A 53 -14.94 3.44 -16.74
N MET A 54 -13.84 2.74 -16.49
CA MET A 54 -13.18 2.78 -15.17
C MET A 54 -12.56 4.16 -14.93
N THR A 55 -12.83 4.72 -13.75
CA THR A 55 -12.15 5.92 -13.29
C THR A 55 -10.77 5.57 -12.72
N LEU A 56 -9.90 6.58 -12.61
CA LEU A 56 -8.59 6.39 -12.00
C LEU A 56 -8.70 5.84 -10.57
N LEU A 57 -9.64 6.36 -9.78
CA LEU A 57 -9.87 5.90 -8.42
C LEU A 57 -10.28 4.42 -8.38
N GLN A 58 -11.15 4.00 -9.30
CA GLN A 58 -11.57 2.59 -9.38
C GLN A 58 -10.39 1.68 -9.70
N ILE A 59 -9.48 2.11 -10.56
CA ILE A 59 -8.27 1.35 -10.90
C ILE A 59 -7.39 1.17 -9.67
N VAL A 60 -7.14 2.24 -8.91
CA VAL A 60 -6.29 2.19 -7.72
C VAL A 60 -6.90 1.34 -6.61
N GLU A 61 -8.22 1.44 -6.42
CA GLU A 61 -8.94 0.62 -5.44
C GLU A 61 -8.88 -0.87 -5.78
N GLU A 62 -9.07 -1.20 -7.05
CA GLU A 62 -8.96 -2.58 -7.52
C GLU A 62 -7.56 -3.13 -7.33
N GLU A 63 -6.54 -2.32 -7.64
CA GLU A 63 -5.15 -2.68 -7.46
C GLU A 63 -4.85 -2.99 -5.98
N LEU A 64 -5.35 -2.15 -5.08
CA LEU A 64 -5.15 -2.32 -3.65
C LEU A 64 -5.92 -3.54 -3.13
N GLU A 65 -7.13 -3.76 -3.60
CA GLU A 65 -7.94 -4.93 -3.22
C GLU A 65 -7.24 -6.23 -3.60
N GLN A 66 -6.61 -6.27 -4.77
CA GLN A 66 -5.83 -7.42 -5.23
C GLN A 66 -4.43 -7.48 -4.63
N ARG A 67 -4.08 -6.53 -3.76
CA ARG A 67 -2.76 -6.42 -3.12
C ARG A 67 -1.61 -6.29 -4.13
N LYS A 68 -1.85 -5.64 -5.25
CA LYS A 68 -0.84 -5.41 -6.30
C LYS A 68 -0.20 -4.04 -6.23
N THR A 69 -0.61 -3.20 -5.30
CA THR A 69 -0.01 -1.90 -5.06
C THR A 69 1.42 -2.09 -4.54
N PRO A 70 2.43 -1.48 -5.17
CA PRO A 70 3.84 -1.75 -4.86
C PRO A 70 4.35 -0.94 -3.67
N TYR A 71 3.65 -0.98 -2.54
CA TYR A 71 4.02 -0.22 -1.34
C TYR A 71 4.12 -1.10 -0.12
N MET A 72 4.97 -0.68 0.80
CA MET A 72 4.94 -1.12 2.19
C MET A 72 4.57 0.06 3.08
N ILE A 73 3.94 -0.23 4.21
CA ILE A 73 3.58 0.79 5.19
C ILE A 73 4.65 0.81 6.27
N LYS A 74 5.21 1.98 6.53
CA LYS A 74 6.10 2.21 7.66
C LYS A 74 5.36 2.98 8.74
N ARG A 75 5.28 2.41 9.91
CA ARG A 75 4.68 3.04 11.09
C ARG A 75 5.77 3.34 12.10
N THR A 76 5.86 4.59 12.53
CA THR A 76 6.91 5.03 13.43
C THR A 76 6.30 5.73 14.64
N VAL A 77 6.74 5.33 15.83
CA VAL A 77 6.43 6.00 17.10
C VAL A 77 7.75 6.16 17.86
N GLY A 78 8.18 7.41 18.05
CA GLY A 78 9.47 7.71 18.68
C GLY A 78 10.62 7.07 17.89
N ASN A 79 11.40 6.21 18.54
CA ASN A 79 12.51 5.49 17.93
C ASN A 79 12.10 4.12 17.39
N TYR A 80 10.84 3.74 17.52
CA TYR A 80 10.34 2.45 17.10
C TYR A 80 9.63 2.55 15.75
N SER A 81 9.98 1.67 14.82
CA SER A 81 9.36 1.60 13.50
C SER A 81 8.98 0.17 13.16
N GLU A 82 7.86 0.03 12.48
CA GLU A 82 7.40 -1.24 11.94
C GLU A 82 7.16 -1.10 10.45
N PHE A 83 7.42 -2.19 9.72
CA PHE A 83 7.08 -2.28 8.31
C PHE A 83 6.00 -3.34 8.12
N TRP A 84 5.04 -3.04 7.26
CA TRP A 84 3.93 -3.92 6.95
C TRP A 84 3.78 -4.08 5.44
N ARG A 85 3.72 -5.32 4.98
CA ARG A 85 3.28 -5.58 3.62
C ARG A 85 1.76 -5.46 3.56
N LEU A 86 1.25 -4.96 2.44
CA LEU A 86 -0.21 -4.85 2.25
C LEU A 86 -0.90 -6.22 2.30
N ASP A 87 -0.20 -7.29 1.88
CA ASP A 87 -0.72 -8.66 1.95
C ASP A 87 -1.02 -9.11 3.38
N ASP A 88 -0.31 -8.55 4.36
CA ASP A 88 -0.46 -8.91 5.77
C ASP A 88 -1.42 -7.99 6.51
N MET A 89 -2.06 -7.06 5.81
CA MET A 89 -2.95 -6.08 6.41
C MET A 89 -4.40 -6.30 6.03
N GLU A 90 -5.29 -6.00 6.97
CA GLU A 90 -6.72 -5.93 6.73
C GLU A 90 -7.04 -4.55 6.16
N ILE A 91 -7.67 -4.50 4.99
CA ILE A 91 -8.00 -3.27 4.28
C ILE A 91 -9.51 -3.21 4.10
N ASN A 92 -10.11 -2.14 4.62
CA ASN A 92 -11.55 -1.87 4.52
C ASN A 92 -11.76 -0.78 3.46
N LEU A 93 -12.12 -1.22 2.26
CA LEU A 93 -12.43 -0.32 1.14
C LEU A 93 -13.89 0.11 1.15
#